data_1f184fc802e37225e48302c5557582f8
#
_entry.id   1f184fc802e37225e48302c5557582f8
#
_cell.length_a   1.000
_cell.length_b   1.000
_cell.length_c   1.000
_cell.angle_alpha   90.00
_cell.angle_beta   90.00
_cell.angle_gamma   90.00
#
_symmetry.space_group_name_H-M   'P 1'
#
loop_
_entity.id
_entity.type
_entity.pdbx_description
1 polymer ?
#
loop_
_entity_poly.entity_id
_entity_poly.type
_entity_poly.pdbx_seq_one_letter_code
_entity_poly.pdbx_strand_id
1 'polypeptide(L)'
;LLPLISQFIFKSRCAFCGEKFSYSYFILEFLTGILFGALWFDLDLLHFLTLFISLLLSKFDIDTYSYPLNIGLGFTTCFFIFFPISPISYFWLGLACVSFFINIGIGAGDFLWLFLVSFSVSLEEILLLIQLACMFGLCFLLIKKRKKLPFIPFLSFAYLIVILLPQIP
;
A
#
# COMPACT_ATOMS: atom_id res chain seq x y z
N LEU A 1 -5.64 20.95 -16.76
CA LEU A 1 -6.73 20.01 -16.98
C LEU A 1 -6.77 19.07 -15.78
N LEU A 2 -7.94 18.97 -15.13
CA LEU A 2 -8.14 18.04 -14.02
C LEU A 2 -8.04 16.61 -14.58
N PRO A 3 -7.14 15.75 -14.04
CA PRO A 3 -6.83 14.46 -14.65
C PRO A 3 -8.07 13.56 -14.83
N LEU A 4 -8.91 13.44 -13.80
CA LEU A 4 -10.16 12.65 -13.85
C LEU A 4 -11.11 13.12 -14.95
N ILE A 5 -11.33 14.44 -15.06
CA ILE A 5 -12.22 15.02 -16.05
C ILE A 5 -11.64 14.86 -17.46
N SER A 6 -10.32 14.99 -17.60
CA SER A 6 -9.66 14.83 -18.91
C SER A 6 -9.80 13.42 -19.46
N GLN A 7 -9.82 12.39 -18.62
CA GLN A 7 -10.01 11.01 -19.06
C GLN A 7 -11.41 10.77 -19.66
N PHE A 8 -12.46 11.40 -19.10
CA PHE A 8 -13.81 11.32 -19.66
C PHE A 8 -13.92 12.09 -20.97
N ILE A 9 -13.38 13.33 -21.04
CA ILE A 9 -13.47 14.19 -22.22
C ILE A 9 -12.67 13.61 -23.40
N PHE A 10 -11.42 13.17 -23.15
CA PHE A 10 -10.51 12.69 -24.20
C PHE A 10 -10.53 11.16 -24.39
N LYS A 11 -11.52 10.45 -23.81
CA LYS A 11 -11.68 8.98 -23.92
C LYS A 11 -10.38 8.22 -23.60
N SER A 12 -9.74 8.59 -22.49
CA SER A 12 -8.47 8.02 -22.01
C SER A 12 -7.31 8.16 -23.02
N ARG A 13 -7.29 9.24 -23.82
CA ARG A 13 -6.19 9.57 -24.73
C ARG A 13 -5.52 10.88 -24.34
N CYS A 14 -4.20 10.94 -24.59
CA CYS A 14 -3.46 12.18 -24.40
C CYS A 14 -3.95 13.25 -25.42
N ALA A 15 -4.21 14.47 -24.93
CA ALA A 15 -4.65 15.57 -25.78
C ALA A 15 -3.55 16.03 -26.77
N PHE A 16 -2.27 15.72 -26.51
CA PHE A 16 -1.15 16.14 -27.34
C PHE A 16 -0.64 15.06 -28.29
N CYS A 17 -0.46 13.80 -27.81
CA CYS A 17 0.10 12.72 -28.63
C CYS A 17 -0.92 11.65 -29.04
N GLY A 18 -2.16 11.71 -28.52
CA GLY A 18 -3.22 10.73 -28.83
C GLY A 18 -3.03 9.34 -28.22
N GLU A 19 -1.93 9.09 -27.48
CA GLU A 19 -1.66 7.80 -26.86
C GLU A 19 -2.69 7.48 -25.78
N LYS A 20 -3.03 6.20 -25.64
CA LYS A 20 -3.99 5.73 -24.64
C LYS A 20 -3.34 5.62 -23.27
N PHE A 21 -3.95 6.20 -22.25
CA PHE A 21 -3.58 5.98 -20.86
C PHE A 21 -4.17 4.67 -20.33
N SER A 22 -3.41 4.00 -19.46
CA SER A 22 -3.89 2.82 -18.74
C SER A 22 -5.01 3.19 -17.76
N TYR A 23 -6.05 2.37 -17.68
CA TYR A 23 -7.11 2.52 -16.66
C TYR A 23 -6.59 2.51 -15.21
N SER A 24 -5.42 1.92 -14.97
CA SER A 24 -4.81 1.89 -13.66
C SER A 24 -4.44 3.29 -13.12
N TYR A 25 -4.12 4.25 -14.00
CA TYR A 25 -3.92 5.64 -13.60
C TYR A 25 -5.21 6.31 -13.13
N PHE A 26 -6.31 6.06 -13.84
CA PHE A 26 -7.62 6.57 -13.44
C PHE A 26 -8.04 6.05 -12.05
N ILE A 27 -7.84 4.75 -11.81
CA ILE A 27 -8.16 4.13 -10.51
C ILE A 27 -7.30 4.75 -9.41
N LEU A 28 -6.00 4.94 -9.66
CA LEU A 28 -5.10 5.56 -8.69
C LEU A 28 -5.53 6.99 -8.35
N GLU A 29 -5.82 7.81 -9.35
CA GLU A 29 -6.28 9.20 -9.17
C GLU A 29 -7.59 9.27 -8.41
N PHE A 30 -8.53 8.39 -8.75
CA PHE A 30 -9.83 8.29 -8.07
C PHE A 30 -9.68 7.90 -6.60
N LEU A 31 -8.88 6.86 -6.31
CA LEU A 31 -8.64 6.41 -4.95
C LEU A 31 -7.87 7.45 -4.12
N THR A 32 -6.88 8.13 -4.70
CA THR A 32 -6.19 9.22 -4.02
C THR A 32 -7.13 10.40 -3.74
N GLY A 33 -8.04 10.71 -4.68
CA GLY A 33 -9.06 11.74 -4.48
C GLY A 33 -10.00 11.41 -3.31
N ILE A 34 -10.48 10.16 -3.22
CA ILE A 34 -11.28 9.68 -2.07
C ILE A 34 -10.48 9.80 -0.77
N LEU A 35 -9.21 9.41 -0.78
CA LEU A 35 -8.36 9.46 0.40
C LEU A 35 -8.15 10.90 0.91
N PHE A 36 -7.93 11.86 0.00
CA PHE A 36 -7.87 13.28 0.37
C PHE A 36 -9.22 13.81 0.89
N GLY A 37 -10.34 13.34 0.32
CA GLY A 37 -11.66 13.61 0.86
C GLY A 37 -11.84 13.06 2.28
N ALA A 38 -11.40 11.84 2.54
CA ALA A 38 -11.48 11.20 3.86
C ALA A 38 -10.66 11.95 4.93
N LEU A 39 -9.52 12.56 4.55
CA LEU A 39 -8.75 13.43 5.46
C LEU A 39 -9.58 14.65 5.93
N TRP A 40 -10.45 15.16 5.08
CA TRP A 40 -11.37 16.25 5.44
C TRP A 40 -12.47 15.81 6.42
N PHE A 41 -12.80 14.51 6.45
CA PHE A 41 -13.80 13.89 7.33
C PHE A 41 -13.17 13.14 8.50
N ASP A 42 -12.16 13.74 9.16
CA ASP A 42 -11.50 13.26 10.40
C ASP A 42 -10.68 11.97 10.28
N LEU A 43 -10.22 11.61 9.07
CA LEU A 43 -9.20 10.54 8.96
C LEU A 43 -7.89 11.04 9.60
N ASP A 44 -7.36 10.29 10.56
CA ASP A 44 -6.09 10.61 11.19
C ASP A 44 -4.94 10.70 10.17
N LEU A 45 -4.07 11.70 10.36
CA LEU A 45 -2.96 11.98 9.44
C LEU A 45 -2.06 10.75 9.22
N LEU A 46 -1.84 9.96 10.28
CA LEU A 46 -0.97 8.80 10.20
C LEU A 46 -1.58 7.69 9.33
N HIS A 47 -2.88 7.43 9.50
CA HIS A 47 -3.62 6.52 8.64
C HIS A 47 -3.67 7.01 7.19
N PHE A 48 -3.88 8.33 6.99
CA PHE A 48 -3.85 8.93 5.67
C PHE A 48 -2.51 8.71 4.98
N LEU A 49 -1.39 9.05 5.64
CA LEU A 49 -0.04 8.88 5.06
C LEU A 49 0.23 7.41 4.73
N THR A 50 -0.11 6.49 5.63
CA THR A 50 0.08 5.05 5.43
C THR A 50 -0.74 4.53 4.24
N LEU A 51 -2.02 4.94 4.11
CA LEU A 51 -2.86 4.58 2.96
C LEU A 51 -2.36 5.19 1.66
N PHE A 52 -1.91 6.44 1.68
CA PHE A 52 -1.36 7.11 0.49
C PHE A 52 -0.12 6.39 -0.04
N ILE A 53 0.82 6.06 0.85
CA ILE A 53 2.01 5.27 0.50
C ILE A 53 1.61 3.88 0.00
N SER A 54 0.65 3.25 0.65
CA SER A 54 0.14 1.93 0.27
C SER A 54 -0.44 1.91 -1.14
N LEU A 55 -1.19 2.94 -1.54
CA LEU A 55 -1.71 3.08 -2.90
C LEU A 55 -0.59 3.21 -3.92
N LEU A 56 0.43 4.05 -3.64
CA LEU A 56 1.59 4.22 -4.51
C LEU A 56 2.37 2.91 -4.69
N LEU A 57 2.69 2.24 -3.58
CA LEU A 57 3.45 0.99 -3.60
C LEU A 57 2.66 -0.14 -4.25
N SER A 58 1.34 -0.21 -4.03
CA SER A 58 0.47 -1.17 -4.69
C SER A 58 0.48 -1.00 -6.21
N LYS A 59 0.51 0.23 -6.70
CA LYS A 59 0.60 0.50 -8.14
C LYS A 59 1.90 -0.05 -8.72
N PHE A 60 3.04 0.21 -8.07
CA PHE A 60 4.33 -0.32 -8.51
C PHE A 60 4.36 -1.85 -8.46
N ASP A 61 3.84 -2.45 -7.39
CA ASP A 61 3.83 -3.90 -7.23
C ASP A 61 2.95 -4.60 -8.30
N ILE A 62 1.82 -4.00 -8.68
CA ILE A 62 0.97 -4.52 -9.77
C ILE A 62 1.64 -4.40 -11.13
N ASP A 63 2.32 -3.28 -11.41
CA ASP A 63 2.88 -3.02 -12.73
C ASP A 63 4.22 -3.77 -12.95
N THR A 64 5.07 -3.84 -11.94
CA THR A 64 6.46 -4.32 -12.09
C THR A 64 6.77 -5.59 -11.29
N TYR A 65 5.88 -6.03 -10.39
CA TYR A 65 6.12 -7.09 -9.41
C TYR A 65 7.43 -6.86 -8.62
N SER A 66 7.76 -5.60 -8.39
CA SER A 66 8.97 -5.19 -7.68
C SER A 66 8.67 -4.02 -6.75
N TYR A 67 9.29 -4.05 -5.58
CA TYR A 67 9.19 -2.97 -4.61
C TYR A 67 10.19 -1.85 -4.97
N PRO A 68 9.74 -0.59 -5.14
CA PRO A 68 10.63 0.53 -5.42
C PRO A 68 11.39 0.94 -4.15
N LEU A 69 12.52 0.30 -3.88
CA LEU A 69 13.31 0.48 -2.66
C LEU A 69 13.61 1.95 -2.34
N ASN A 70 13.94 2.76 -3.34
CA ASN A 70 14.26 4.18 -3.12
C ASN A 70 13.07 4.94 -2.53
N ILE A 71 11.86 4.70 -3.03
CA ILE A 71 10.63 5.32 -2.54
C ILE A 71 10.31 4.78 -1.14
N GLY A 72 10.35 3.46 -0.97
CA GLY A 72 10.08 2.81 0.32
C GLY A 72 11.05 3.26 1.41
N LEU A 73 12.35 3.32 1.15
CA LEU A 73 13.35 3.80 2.09
C LEU A 73 13.16 5.29 2.41
N GLY A 74 12.78 6.11 1.44
CA GLY A 74 12.47 7.52 1.67
C GLY A 74 11.35 7.69 2.70
N PHE A 75 10.23 6.98 2.53
CA PHE A 75 9.11 7.01 3.48
C PHE A 75 9.50 6.39 4.84
N THR A 76 10.22 5.27 4.84
CA THR A 76 10.74 4.66 6.07
C THR A 76 11.57 5.67 6.88
N THR A 77 12.45 6.39 6.21
CA THR A 77 13.29 7.43 6.85
C THR A 77 12.45 8.59 7.38
N CYS A 78 11.45 9.05 6.62
CA CYS A 78 10.53 10.09 7.08
C CYS A 78 9.77 9.64 8.34
N PHE A 79 9.19 8.45 8.33
CA PHE A 79 8.47 7.92 9.49
C PHE A 79 9.38 7.76 10.71
N PHE A 80 10.61 7.30 10.50
CA PHE A 80 11.60 7.14 11.55
C PHE A 80 11.98 8.48 12.22
N ILE A 81 11.99 9.59 11.47
CA ILE A 81 12.36 10.91 11.99
C ILE A 81 11.17 11.59 12.69
N PHE A 82 9.96 11.48 12.13
CA PHE A 82 8.83 12.31 12.55
C PHE A 82 7.89 11.62 13.55
N PHE A 83 7.95 10.29 13.68
CA PHE A 83 7.04 9.55 14.55
C PHE A 83 7.79 8.74 15.62
N PRO A 84 7.21 8.59 16.83
CA PRO A 84 7.80 7.78 17.90
C PRO A 84 7.81 6.31 17.49
N ILE A 85 8.96 5.67 17.67
CA ILE A 85 9.17 4.28 17.27
C ILE A 85 8.74 3.35 18.39
N SER A 86 7.92 2.36 18.07
CA SER A 86 7.52 1.27 18.97
C SER A 86 8.49 0.08 18.90
N PRO A 87 8.55 -0.78 19.92
CA PRO A 87 9.31 -2.04 19.85
C PRO A 87 8.87 -2.94 18.67
N ILE A 88 7.59 -2.88 18.29
CA ILE A 88 7.03 -3.62 17.16
C ILE A 88 7.61 -3.11 15.84
N SER A 89 7.79 -1.80 15.70
CA SER A 89 8.40 -1.21 14.51
C SER A 89 9.84 -1.69 14.33
N TYR A 90 10.63 -1.75 15.40
CA TYR A 90 12.00 -2.31 15.32
C TYR A 90 12.01 -3.78 14.89
N PHE A 91 11.04 -4.58 15.34
CA PHE A 91 10.91 -5.97 14.92
C PHE A 91 10.70 -6.09 13.40
N TRP A 92 9.77 -5.33 12.82
CA TRP A 92 9.52 -5.35 11.37
C TRP A 92 10.70 -4.82 10.57
N LEU A 93 11.36 -3.77 11.05
CA LEU A 93 12.57 -3.25 10.42
C LEU A 93 13.71 -4.29 10.45
N GLY A 94 13.89 -5.00 11.56
CA GLY A 94 14.84 -6.10 11.66
C GLY A 94 14.57 -7.21 10.66
N LEU A 95 13.30 -7.63 10.51
CA LEU A 95 12.91 -8.62 9.50
C LEU A 95 13.16 -8.12 8.06
N ALA A 96 12.91 -6.84 7.79
CA ALA A 96 13.21 -6.25 6.50
C ALA A 96 14.73 -6.32 6.19
N CYS A 97 15.58 -5.99 7.16
CA CYS A 97 17.03 -6.12 7.01
C CYS A 97 17.45 -7.58 6.78
N VAL A 98 16.92 -8.52 7.55
CA VAL A 98 17.24 -9.95 7.37
C VAL A 98 16.80 -10.44 6.00
N SER A 99 15.58 -10.09 5.56
CA SER A 99 15.03 -10.47 4.25
C SER A 99 15.81 -9.87 3.09
N PHE A 100 16.52 -8.76 3.29
CA PHE A 100 17.38 -8.17 2.27
C PHE A 100 18.63 -9.00 1.99
N PHE A 101 19.21 -9.63 3.04
CA PHE A 101 20.41 -10.46 2.92
C PHE A 101 20.11 -11.94 2.69
N ILE A 102 19.00 -12.42 3.23
CA ILE A 102 18.60 -13.84 3.18
C ILE A 102 17.27 -13.95 2.44
N ASN A 103 17.23 -14.70 1.36
CA ASN A 103 15.99 -14.93 0.64
C ASN A 103 15.05 -15.86 1.45
N ILE A 104 14.16 -15.26 2.25
CA ILE A 104 13.18 -15.96 3.11
C ILE A 104 11.90 -16.34 2.30
N GLY A 105 11.83 -15.94 1.03
CA GLY A 105 10.64 -16.15 0.20
C GLY A 105 9.60 -15.04 0.30
N ILE A 106 9.76 -14.10 1.24
CA ILE A 106 8.96 -12.88 1.39
C ILE A 106 9.86 -11.69 1.05
N GLY A 107 9.34 -10.74 0.27
CA GLY A 107 10.09 -9.56 -0.14
C GLY A 107 10.43 -8.63 1.02
N ALA A 108 11.64 -8.07 1.05
CA ALA A 108 12.01 -7.04 2.04
C ALA A 108 11.05 -5.83 2.02
N GLY A 109 10.46 -5.55 0.86
CA GLY A 109 9.46 -4.50 0.69
C GLY A 109 8.19 -4.70 1.50
N ASP A 110 7.72 -5.95 1.66
CA ASP A 110 6.54 -6.27 2.44
C ASP A 110 6.79 -5.99 3.93
N PHE A 111 7.99 -6.31 4.43
CA PHE A 111 8.39 -6.01 5.81
C PHE A 111 8.60 -4.51 6.05
N LEU A 112 9.16 -3.77 5.07
CA LEU A 112 9.23 -2.31 5.14
C LEU A 112 7.84 -1.67 5.17
N TRP A 113 6.90 -2.21 4.41
CA TRP A 113 5.52 -1.76 4.46
C TRP A 113 4.87 -2.04 5.82
N LEU A 114 5.08 -3.23 6.42
CA LEU A 114 4.61 -3.57 7.76
C LEU A 114 5.26 -2.67 8.84
N PHE A 115 6.51 -2.28 8.65
CA PHE A 115 7.15 -1.26 9.49
C PHE A 115 6.37 0.05 9.46
N LEU A 116 5.99 0.57 8.29
CA LEU A 116 5.21 1.80 8.17
C LEU A 116 3.84 1.69 8.85
N VAL A 117 3.15 0.57 8.67
CA VAL A 117 1.86 0.29 9.29
C VAL A 117 1.94 0.22 10.81
N SER A 118 3.05 -0.28 11.37
CA SER A 118 3.23 -0.44 12.81
C SER A 118 3.26 0.87 13.61
N PHE A 119 3.29 2.03 12.95
CA PHE A 119 3.12 3.32 13.59
C PHE A 119 1.66 3.68 13.85
N SER A 120 0.73 3.10 13.08
CA SER A 120 -0.68 3.49 13.08
C SER A 120 -1.63 2.46 13.70
N VAL A 121 -1.16 1.22 13.90
CA VAL A 121 -2.00 0.12 14.41
C VAL A 121 -1.25 -0.73 15.44
N SER A 122 -2.01 -1.42 16.30
CA SER A 122 -1.49 -2.33 17.32
C SER A 122 -0.96 -3.65 16.73
N LEU A 123 -0.24 -4.43 17.54
CA LEU A 123 0.26 -5.75 17.12
C LEU A 123 -0.89 -6.70 16.73
N GLU A 124 -1.98 -6.69 17.49
CA GLU A 124 -3.14 -7.54 17.23
C GLU A 124 -3.79 -7.21 15.89
N GLU A 125 -3.91 -5.93 15.59
CA GLU A 125 -4.41 -5.44 14.29
C GLU A 125 -3.48 -5.80 13.13
N ILE A 126 -2.15 -5.73 13.32
CA ILE A 126 -1.19 -6.19 12.31
C ILE A 126 -1.32 -7.69 12.03
N LEU A 127 -1.50 -8.50 13.07
CA LEU A 127 -1.69 -9.94 12.89
C LEU A 127 -3.00 -10.25 12.14
N LEU A 128 -4.08 -9.57 12.48
CA LEU A 128 -5.36 -9.68 11.77
C LEU A 128 -5.22 -9.25 10.30
N LEU A 129 -4.51 -8.13 10.06
CA LEU A 129 -4.22 -7.61 8.73
C LEU A 129 -3.47 -8.64 7.88
N ILE A 130 -2.42 -9.26 8.41
CA ILE A 130 -1.63 -10.28 7.71
C ILE A 130 -2.51 -11.49 7.38
N GLN A 131 -3.35 -11.95 8.32
CA GLN A 131 -4.27 -13.07 8.11
C GLN A 131 -5.26 -12.76 6.97
N LEU A 132 -5.87 -11.58 6.97
CA LEU A 132 -6.79 -11.16 5.91
C LEU A 132 -6.08 -11.04 4.56
N ALA A 133 -4.90 -10.45 4.52
CA ALA A 133 -4.12 -10.31 3.29
C ALA A 133 -3.73 -11.68 2.71
N CYS A 134 -3.33 -12.63 3.55
CA CYS A 134 -3.04 -14.01 3.13
C CYS A 134 -4.28 -14.71 2.59
N MET A 135 -5.43 -14.56 3.23
CA MET A 135 -6.70 -15.13 2.74
C MET A 135 -7.06 -14.58 1.36
N PHE A 136 -7.02 -13.27 1.18
CA PHE A 136 -7.32 -12.64 -0.12
C PHE A 136 -6.30 -13.05 -1.19
N GLY A 137 -5.01 -13.10 -0.85
CA GLY A 137 -3.96 -13.54 -1.75
C GLY A 137 -4.13 -14.98 -2.20
N LEU A 138 -4.46 -15.89 -1.28
CA LEU A 138 -4.74 -17.29 -1.59
C LEU A 138 -5.97 -17.44 -2.49
N CYS A 139 -7.07 -16.79 -2.16
CA CYS A 139 -8.26 -16.78 -3.01
C CYS A 139 -7.96 -16.30 -4.43
N PHE A 140 -7.17 -15.23 -4.56
CA PHE A 140 -6.77 -14.71 -5.87
C PHE A 140 -5.91 -15.71 -6.66
N LEU A 141 -4.94 -16.37 -6.02
CA LEU A 141 -4.09 -17.39 -6.66
C LEU A 141 -4.89 -18.58 -7.15
N LEU A 142 -5.86 -19.06 -6.35
CA LEU A 142 -6.75 -20.16 -6.73
C LEU A 142 -7.60 -19.83 -7.96
N ILE A 143 -8.10 -18.59 -8.03
CA ILE A 143 -8.96 -18.14 -9.15
C ILE A 143 -8.13 -17.92 -10.41
N LYS A 144 -6.98 -17.23 -10.31
CA LYS A 144 -6.21 -16.79 -11.50
C LYS A 144 -5.06 -17.71 -11.92
N LYS A 145 -4.75 -18.76 -11.16
CA LYS A 145 -3.66 -19.74 -11.44
C LYS A 145 -2.32 -19.06 -11.80
N ARG A 146 -2.00 -17.93 -11.18
CA ARG A 146 -0.76 -17.18 -11.46
C ARG A 146 0.37 -17.69 -10.57
N LYS A 147 1.63 -17.64 -11.10
CA LYS A 147 2.84 -18.05 -10.35
C LYS A 147 3.40 -16.95 -9.44
N LYS A 148 3.06 -15.68 -9.69
CA LYS A 148 3.50 -14.52 -8.89
C LYS A 148 2.27 -13.71 -8.46
N LEU A 149 2.30 -13.25 -7.22
CA LEU A 149 1.26 -12.44 -6.60
C LEU A 149 1.86 -11.09 -6.20
N PRO A 150 1.28 -9.96 -6.66
CA PRO A 150 1.59 -8.67 -6.06
C PRO A 150 0.96 -8.66 -4.66
N PHE A 151 1.77 -8.66 -3.59
CA PHE A 151 1.26 -8.86 -2.24
C PHE A 151 0.83 -7.56 -1.56
N ILE A 152 1.49 -6.44 -1.86
CA ILE A 152 1.20 -5.13 -1.28
C ILE A 152 -0.26 -4.69 -1.48
N PRO A 153 -0.92 -4.88 -2.64
CA PRO A 153 -2.34 -4.53 -2.80
C PRO A 153 -3.26 -5.26 -1.82
N PHE A 154 -2.97 -6.53 -1.53
CA PHE A 154 -3.77 -7.30 -0.56
C PHE A 154 -3.53 -6.85 0.87
N LEU A 155 -2.29 -6.53 1.22
CA LEU A 155 -1.94 -5.91 2.49
C LEU A 155 -2.64 -4.55 2.66
N SER A 156 -2.61 -3.71 1.62
CA SER A 156 -3.26 -2.39 1.63
C SER A 156 -4.77 -2.48 1.79
N PHE A 157 -5.39 -3.45 1.12
CA PHE A 157 -6.83 -3.69 1.24
C PHE A 157 -7.20 -4.24 2.62
N ALA A 158 -6.42 -5.17 3.16
CA ALA A 158 -6.60 -5.68 4.51
C ALA A 158 -6.45 -4.57 5.57
N TYR A 159 -5.48 -3.67 5.39
CA TYR A 159 -5.28 -2.50 6.25
C TYR A 159 -6.50 -1.57 6.24
N LEU A 160 -7.07 -1.30 5.07
CA LEU A 160 -8.30 -0.52 4.96
C LEU A 160 -9.45 -1.16 5.75
N ILE A 161 -9.61 -2.48 5.66
CA ILE A 161 -10.64 -3.21 6.42
C ILE A 161 -10.40 -3.07 7.92
N VAL A 162 -9.16 -3.24 8.38
CA VAL A 162 -8.81 -3.17 9.82
C VAL A 162 -9.12 -1.78 10.38
N ILE A 163 -8.83 -0.70 9.66
CA ILE A 163 -9.16 0.67 10.11
C ILE A 163 -10.67 0.89 10.18
N LEU A 164 -11.44 0.29 9.26
CA LEU A 164 -12.89 0.44 9.21
C LEU A 164 -13.64 -0.46 10.20
N LEU A 165 -12.98 -1.51 10.72
CA LEU A 165 -13.56 -2.30 11.79
C LEU A 165 -13.61 -1.45 13.06
N PRO A 166 -14.77 -1.43 13.78
CA PRO A 166 -14.81 -0.78 15.07
C PRO A 166 -13.75 -1.42 15.96
N GLN A 167 -12.88 -0.59 16.56
CA GLN A 167 -11.84 -1.08 17.45
C GLN A 167 -12.47 -2.00 18.49
N ILE A 168 -12.07 -3.26 18.43
CA ILE A 168 -12.52 -4.26 19.41
C ILE A 168 -11.88 -3.86 20.73
N PRO A 169 -12.67 -3.55 21.76
CA PRO A 169 -12.17 -3.11 23.05
C PRO A 169 -11.34 -4.18 23.75
#